data_cdbf7c0651067e2ee2be43079b8d5013
#
_entry.id   cdbf7c0651067e2ee2be43079b8d5013
#
_cell.length_a   1.000
_cell.length_b   1.000
_cell.length_c   1.000
_cell.angle_alpha   90.00
_cell.angle_beta   90.00
_cell.angle_gamma   90.00
#
_symmetry.space_group_name_H-M   'P 1'
#
loop_
_entity.id
_entity.type
_entity.pdbx_description
1 polymer ?
#
loop_
_entity_poly.entity_id
_entity_poly.type
_entity_poly.pdbx_seq_one_letter_code
_entity_poly.pdbx_strand_id
1 'polypeptide(L)'
;MTNLEKIYYVNAGPGGTFQKSGDYYTTPADVDNLFKHLEDHDIERLLVYFHGGLVNEASGMEAAEVMRTNFVDAPSKTHAVTFVWETGLWEIIVENLSAKSSDNQFQKVLNYVIKIVGKKLGVGARGGGVTLDNPTIEAEKLKVYPFAQLNNQLGNSRSGSVMFDEDDEEGFLARLEQESNTMIRAEDEMATEEIEVAEPDPDAGDSRGLLLTLGKLVAKIAFAVLKRYAQETHHDFYPTIVEETFRKIYIDRVGKWGWSEMKEKAQKMFDDNQGRSGDDLHAGTYFLSLLEKHYQKRQNAGKKFAIELVGHSAGSIAICNMLAATSENFKQLKYNNVVFLAPACRTDLFIAKGIPAKQNGVYKKFKMFTMKEENEKKDYCVKYLYTYSLLYLVSGLFEDETDAKIMGLHEQFKAKKRYENFAELKTINSFIMSNKLALSDDITNTDNSMWTDSFRHGDFDNNPATLKSILSTINIV
;
A
#
# COMPACT_ATOMS: atom_id res chain seq x y z
N MET A 1 -26.13 4.98 -5.53
CA MET A 1 -26.13 3.84 -4.59
C MET A 1 -26.31 2.57 -5.42
N THR A 2 -25.35 1.70 -5.42
CA THR A 2 -25.44 0.38 -6.04
C THR A 2 -26.45 -0.45 -5.24
N ASN A 3 -27.44 -1.01 -5.92
CA ASN A 3 -28.46 -1.87 -5.28
C ASN A 3 -28.01 -3.34 -5.33
N LEU A 4 -26.79 -3.61 -4.86
CA LEU A 4 -26.20 -4.95 -4.89
C LEU A 4 -26.80 -5.81 -3.77
N GLU A 5 -27.21 -7.02 -4.11
CA GLU A 5 -27.75 -7.97 -3.13
C GLU A 5 -26.66 -8.42 -2.13
N LYS A 6 -27.04 -8.63 -0.87
CA LYS A 6 -26.12 -8.99 0.22
C LYS A 6 -25.44 -10.35 0.07
N ILE A 7 -25.84 -11.15 -0.91
CA ILE A 7 -25.15 -12.39 -1.27
C ILE A 7 -23.83 -12.14 -2.01
N TYR A 8 -23.56 -10.92 -2.48
CA TYR A 8 -22.35 -10.56 -3.24
C TYR A 8 -21.28 -9.84 -2.42
N TYR A 9 -21.59 -9.49 -1.19
CA TYR A 9 -20.60 -8.81 -0.33
C TYR A 9 -20.76 -9.14 1.15
N VAL A 10 -19.66 -9.02 1.87
CA VAL A 10 -19.60 -9.05 3.34
C VAL A 10 -18.95 -7.75 3.77
N ASN A 11 -19.70 -6.85 4.41
CA ASN A 11 -19.16 -5.63 4.97
C ASN A 11 -18.70 -5.88 6.41
N ALA A 12 -17.40 -5.73 6.65
CA ALA A 12 -16.81 -5.79 7.97
C ALA A 12 -16.79 -4.38 8.59
N GLY A 13 -17.59 -4.19 9.62
CA GLY A 13 -17.71 -2.95 10.38
C GLY A 13 -16.53 -2.67 11.33
N PRO A 14 -16.73 -1.83 12.35
CA PRO A 14 -15.70 -1.49 13.32
C PRO A 14 -15.06 -2.74 13.95
N GLY A 15 -13.74 -2.73 14.10
CA GLY A 15 -13.01 -3.87 14.65
C GLY A 15 -13.12 -5.17 13.85
N GLY A 16 -13.54 -5.11 12.57
CA GLY A 16 -13.71 -6.30 11.74
C GLY A 16 -14.94 -7.14 12.08
N THR A 17 -15.92 -6.57 12.80
CA THR A 17 -17.15 -7.23 13.26
C THR A 17 -18.33 -6.95 12.34
N PHE A 18 -19.52 -7.49 12.66
CA PHE A 18 -20.78 -7.14 11.98
C PHE A 18 -21.45 -5.87 12.55
N GLN A 19 -20.80 -5.17 13.47
CA GLN A 19 -21.31 -3.91 13.97
C GLN A 19 -21.55 -2.93 12.83
N LYS A 20 -22.74 -2.31 12.83
CA LYS A 20 -23.16 -1.43 11.75
C LYS A 20 -22.22 -0.22 11.62
N SER A 21 -21.69 -0.03 10.42
CA SER A 21 -21.07 1.21 9.97
C SER A 21 -21.54 1.50 8.54
N GLY A 22 -21.80 2.77 8.23
CA GLY A 22 -22.23 3.16 6.90
C GLY A 22 -23.62 2.66 6.47
N ASP A 23 -23.82 2.64 5.15
CA ASP A 23 -25.12 2.32 4.53
C ASP A 23 -25.25 0.86 4.09
N TYR A 24 -24.14 0.13 3.92
CA TYR A 24 -24.10 -1.22 3.35
C TYR A 24 -23.70 -2.30 4.37
N TYR A 25 -24.19 -2.21 5.59
CA TYR A 25 -23.88 -3.19 6.64
C TYR A 25 -24.35 -4.61 6.30
N THR A 26 -23.60 -5.59 6.77
CA THR A 26 -23.91 -7.02 6.70
C THR A 26 -24.15 -7.58 8.09
N THR A 27 -25.07 -8.54 8.21
CA THR A 27 -25.36 -9.26 9.46
C THR A 27 -24.92 -10.72 9.34
N PRO A 28 -24.79 -11.47 10.45
CA PRO A 28 -24.56 -12.92 10.39
C PRO A 28 -25.62 -13.65 9.55
N ALA A 29 -26.90 -13.24 9.64
CA ALA A 29 -27.99 -13.82 8.86
C ALA A 29 -27.84 -13.58 7.34
N ASP A 30 -27.26 -12.45 6.94
CA ASP A 30 -26.98 -12.19 5.52
C ASP A 30 -25.89 -13.15 5.00
N VAL A 31 -24.89 -13.47 5.83
CA VAL A 31 -23.85 -14.46 5.48
C VAL A 31 -24.44 -15.89 5.45
N ASP A 32 -25.33 -16.24 6.38
CA ASP A 32 -26.08 -17.51 6.31
C ASP A 32 -26.85 -17.63 4.99
N ASN A 33 -27.52 -16.55 4.57
CA ASN A 33 -28.26 -16.49 3.29
C ASN A 33 -27.34 -16.62 2.08
N LEU A 34 -26.13 -16.05 2.12
CA LEU A 34 -25.12 -16.26 1.09
C LEU A 34 -24.78 -17.76 0.95
N PHE A 35 -24.47 -18.46 2.04
CA PHE A 35 -24.14 -19.89 1.97
C PHE A 35 -25.34 -20.75 1.55
N LYS A 36 -26.55 -20.38 1.95
CA LYS A 36 -27.77 -21.01 1.45
C LYS A 36 -27.90 -20.80 -0.07
N HIS A 37 -27.67 -19.60 -0.57
CA HIS A 37 -27.66 -19.31 -2.01
C HIS A 37 -26.65 -20.21 -2.76
N LEU A 38 -25.44 -20.38 -2.22
CA LEU A 38 -24.43 -21.28 -2.83
C LEU A 38 -24.93 -22.72 -2.92
N GLU A 39 -25.69 -23.19 -1.93
CA GLU A 39 -26.29 -24.53 -1.92
C GLU A 39 -27.44 -24.65 -2.92
N ASP A 40 -28.40 -23.74 -2.86
CA ASP A 40 -29.62 -23.77 -3.66
C ASP A 40 -29.32 -23.69 -5.18
N HIS A 41 -28.23 -23.03 -5.56
CA HIS A 41 -27.81 -22.90 -6.96
C HIS A 41 -26.68 -23.86 -7.37
N ASP A 42 -26.32 -24.81 -6.48
CA ASP A 42 -25.28 -25.82 -6.74
C ASP A 42 -23.97 -25.16 -7.24
N ILE A 43 -23.55 -24.08 -6.61
CA ILE A 43 -22.33 -23.34 -6.98
C ILE A 43 -21.09 -24.23 -6.84
N GLU A 44 -20.26 -24.26 -7.87
CA GLU A 44 -19.05 -25.09 -7.94
C GLU A 44 -17.75 -24.32 -7.71
N ARG A 45 -17.83 -22.99 -7.70
CA ARG A 45 -16.68 -22.10 -7.47
C ARG A 45 -17.10 -20.83 -6.73
N LEU A 46 -16.32 -20.50 -5.71
CA LEU A 46 -16.47 -19.24 -4.98
C LEU A 46 -15.19 -18.42 -5.14
N LEU A 47 -15.33 -17.22 -5.69
CA LEU A 47 -14.28 -16.21 -5.70
C LEU A 47 -14.50 -15.29 -4.49
N VAL A 48 -13.52 -15.19 -3.61
CA VAL A 48 -13.51 -14.28 -2.48
C VAL A 48 -12.55 -13.14 -2.81
N TYR A 49 -13.08 -11.94 -2.95
CA TYR A 49 -12.31 -10.76 -3.29
C TYR A 49 -12.19 -9.81 -2.10
N PHE A 50 -10.99 -9.28 -1.92
CA PHE A 50 -10.68 -8.23 -0.94
C PHE A 50 -10.22 -6.99 -1.68
N HIS A 51 -11.01 -5.91 -1.61
CA HIS A 51 -10.66 -4.65 -2.27
C HIS A 51 -9.44 -3.96 -1.63
N GLY A 52 -8.91 -2.95 -2.31
CA GLY A 52 -7.80 -2.14 -1.82
C GLY A 52 -8.15 -1.39 -0.54
N GLY A 53 -7.15 -1.08 0.25
CA GLY A 53 -7.28 -0.18 1.39
C GLY A 53 -7.45 1.27 0.95
N LEU A 54 -7.82 2.12 1.90
CA LEU A 54 -7.92 3.56 1.71
C LEU A 54 -9.05 3.99 0.75
N VAL A 55 -10.06 3.13 0.55
CA VAL A 55 -11.28 3.45 -0.21
C VAL A 55 -12.47 3.60 0.72
N ASN A 56 -13.42 4.45 0.37
CA ASN A 56 -14.68 4.55 1.09
C ASN A 56 -15.59 3.34 0.80
N GLU A 57 -16.66 3.21 1.59
CA GLU A 57 -17.60 2.11 1.45
C GLU A 57 -18.23 2.04 0.04
N ALA A 58 -18.55 3.18 -0.57
CA ALA A 58 -19.14 3.25 -1.90
C ALA A 58 -18.19 2.68 -2.98
N SER A 59 -16.92 3.03 -2.92
CA SER A 59 -15.89 2.48 -3.85
C SER A 59 -15.67 0.98 -3.63
N GLY A 60 -15.74 0.50 -2.38
CA GLY A 60 -15.73 -0.93 -2.08
C GLY A 60 -16.93 -1.67 -2.70
N MET A 61 -18.11 -1.05 -2.70
CA MET A 61 -19.29 -1.59 -3.35
C MET A 61 -19.24 -1.54 -4.88
N GLU A 62 -18.58 -0.53 -5.47
CA GLU A 62 -18.31 -0.49 -6.92
C GLU A 62 -17.37 -1.65 -7.32
N ALA A 63 -16.33 -1.92 -6.53
CA ALA A 63 -15.48 -3.08 -6.76
C ALA A 63 -16.24 -4.41 -6.63
N ALA A 64 -17.18 -4.51 -5.69
CA ALA A 64 -18.06 -5.68 -5.58
C ALA A 64 -18.92 -5.87 -6.82
N GLU A 65 -19.46 -4.79 -7.40
CA GLU A 65 -20.23 -4.85 -8.65
C GLU A 65 -19.35 -5.27 -9.85
N VAL A 66 -18.10 -4.79 -9.93
CA VAL A 66 -17.14 -5.24 -10.94
C VAL A 66 -16.89 -6.74 -10.82
N MET A 67 -16.66 -7.25 -9.61
CA MET A 67 -16.43 -8.68 -9.39
C MET A 67 -17.67 -9.50 -9.72
N ARG A 68 -18.88 -9.06 -9.31
CA ARG A 68 -20.13 -9.71 -9.68
C ARG A 68 -20.29 -9.80 -11.19
N THR A 69 -20.15 -8.69 -11.89
CA THR A 69 -20.38 -8.61 -13.35
C THR A 69 -19.40 -9.50 -14.13
N ASN A 70 -18.14 -9.55 -13.71
CA ASN A 70 -17.11 -10.27 -14.46
C ASN A 70 -17.02 -11.76 -14.10
N PHE A 71 -17.44 -12.17 -12.89
CA PHE A 71 -17.21 -13.54 -12.41
C PHE A 71 -18.48 -14.34 -12.14
N VAL A 72 -19.65 -13.70 -12.01
CA VAL A 72 -20.92 -14.41 -11.71
C VAL A 72 -21.70 -14.77 -12.98
N ASP A 73 -21.59 -14.00 -14.05
CA ASP A 73 -22.34 -14.22 -15.30
C ASP A 73 -21.89 -15.40 -16.15
N ALA A 74 -20.97 -16.19 -15.67
CA ALA A 74 -20.48 -17.34 -16.41
C ALA A 74 -21.40 -18.56 -16.22
N PRO A 75 -21.66 -19.37 -17.28
CA PRO A 75 -22.35 -20.66 -17.16
C PRO A 75 -21.56 -21.67 -16.28
N SER A 76 -20.48 -21.22 -15.68
CA SER A 76 -19.51 -22.01 -14.91
C SER A 76 -19.91 -22.27 -13.46
N LYS A 77 -21.14 -21.91 -13.04
CA LYS A 77 -21.56 -22.02 -11.63
C LYS A 77 -20.58 -21.35 -10.66
N THR A 78 -20.10 -20.17 -11.02
CA THR A 78 -19.21 -19.35 -10.20
C THR A 78 -19.99 -18.26 -9.49
N HIS A 79 -19.73 -18.08 -8.23
CA HIS A 79 -20.21 -16.96 -7.43
C HIS A 79 -19.02 -16.12 -6.95
N ALA A 80 -19.20 -14.80 -6.86
CA ALA A 80 -18.22 -13.89 -6.31
C ALA A 80 -18.76 -13.20 -5.06
N VAL A 81 -17.96 -13.14 -4.02
CA VAL A 81 -18.24 -12.37 -2.82
C VAL A 81 -17.10 -11.43 -2.52
N THR A 82 -17.40 -10.17 -2.26
CA THR A 82 -16.41 -9.14 -1.94
C THR A 82 -16.46 -8.81 -0.46
N PHE A 83 -15.32 -8.88 0.21
CA PHE A 83 -15.18 -8.29 1.53
C PHE A 83 -15.01 -6.78 1.38
N VAL A 84 -15.99 -6.04 1.90
CA VAL A 84 -15.98 -4.59 1.98
C VAL A 84 -15.60 -4.21 3.40
N TRP A 85 -14.61 -3.37 3.56
CA TRP A 85 -14.28 -2.77 4.86
C TRP A 85 -14.04 -1.29 4.66
N GLU A 86 -14.73 -0.48 5.40
CA GLU A 86 -14.54 0.95 5.35
C GLU A 86 -13.14 1.31 5.86
N THR A 87 -12.36 1.94 5.01
CA THR A 87 -11.03 2.45 5.32
C THR A 87 -10.94 3.95 4.98
N GLY A 88 -12.06 4.63 4.90
CA GLY A 88 -12.36 5.99 4.39
C GLY A 88 -11.41 7.15 4.65
N LEU A 89 -10.18 6.86 5.07
CA LEU A 89 -9.15 7.83 5.39
C LEU A 89 -8.35 8.28 4.18
N TRP A 90 -8.41 7.56 3.05
CA TRP A 90 -7.58 7.92 1.88
C TRP A 90 -7.98 9.27 1.30
N GLU A 91 -9.27 9.50 1.12
CA GLU A 91 -9.75 10.80 0.65
C GLU A 91 -9.31 11.90 1.61
N ILE A 92 -9.45 11.67 2.93
CA ILE A 92 -8.99 12.58 3.97
C ILE A 92 -7.46 12.78 3.90
N ILE A 93 -6.70 11.70 3.71
CA ILE A 93 -5.24 11.76 3.60
C ILE A 93 -4.83 12.53 2.35
N VAL A 94 -5.38 12.19 1.18
CA VAL A 94 -5.06 12.85 -0.10
C VAL A 94 -5.52 14.31 -0.09
N GLU A 95 -6.71 14.60 0.43
CA GLU A 95 -7.20 15.97 0.59
C GLU A 95 -6.31 16.78 1.54
N ASN A 96 -5.94 16.21 2.68
CA ASN A 96 -5.01 16.85 3.62
C ASN A 96 -3.63 17.05 3.01
N LEU A 97 -3.06 16.04 2.34
CA LEU A 97 -1.78 16.16 1.65
C LEU A 97 -1.85 17.21 0.54
N SER A 98 -2.93 17.24 -0.23
CA SER A 98 -3.15 18.21 -1.29
C SER A 98 -3.37 19.63 -0.75
N ALA A 99 -4.20 19.79 0.29
CA ALA A 99 -4.43 21.07 0.95
C ALA A 99 -3.15 21.62 1.58
N LYS A 100 -2.39 20.75 2.26
CA LYS A 100 -1.11 21.13 2.88
C LYS A 100 -0.02 21.41 1.86
N SER A 101 -0.05 20.76 0.69
CA SER A 101 0.88 21.09 -0.40
C SER A 101 0.73 22.53 -0.91
N SER A 102 -0.45 23.12 -0.76
CA SER A 102 -0.74 24.52 -1.13
C SER A 102 -0.42 25.51 0.00
N ASP A 103 -0.03 25.02 1.18
CA ASP A 103 0.33 25.87 2.32
C ASP A 103 1.66 26.58 2.06
N ASN A 104 1.68 27.90 2.22
CA ASN A 104 2.88 28.71 2.00
C ASN A 104 4.04 28.29 2.91
N GLN A 105 3.77 27.88 4.15
CA GLN A 105 4.81 27.43 5.08
C GLN A 105 5.39 26.09 4.62
N PHE A 106 4.55 25.15 4.21
CA PHE A 106 5.01 23.88 3.65
C PHE A 106 5.89 24.10 2.42
N GLN A 107 5.45 24.92 1.47
CA GLN A 107 6.22 25.22 0.26
C GLN A 107 7.56 25.91 0.59
N LYS A 108 7.56 26.80 1.56
CA LYS A 108 8.77 27.49 2.04
C LYS A 108 9.78 26.48 2.61
N VAL A 109 9.32 25.59 3.50
CA VAL A 109 10.16 24.51 4.06
C VAL A 109 10.70 23.61 2.96
N LEU A 110 9.83 23.12 2.08
CA LEU A 110 10.19 22.22 0.99
C LEU A 110 11.29 22.83 0.10
N ASN A 111 11.16 24.11 -0.28
CA ASN A 111 12.14 24.81 -1.10
C ASN A 111 13.52 24.89 -0.43
N TYR A 112 13.58 25.23 0.85
CA TYR A 112 14.86 25.31 1.57
C TYR A 112 15.50 23.93 1.74
N VAL A 113 14.71 22.89 2.03
CA VAL A 113 15.21 21.51 2.10
C VAL A 113 15.80 21.07 0.76
N ILE A 114 15.10 21.32 -0.35
CA ILE A 114 15.58 21.02 -1.71
C ILE A 114 16.93 21.67 -1.97
N LYS A 115 17.10 22.97 -1.64
CA LYS A 115 18.33 23.71 -1.85
C LYS A 115 19.49 23.14 -1.03
N ILE A 116 19.26 22.86 0.25
CA ILE A 116 20.29 22.32 1.16
C ILE A 116 20.69 20.91 0.77
N VAL A 117 19.72 20.02 0.60
CA VAL A 117 19.97 18.62 0.21
C VAL A 117 20.62 18.56 -1.15
N GLY A 118 20.13 19.33 -2.12
CA GLY A 118 20.71 19.42 -3.45
C GLY A 118 22.19 19.84 -3.41
N LYS A 119 22.51 20.87 -2.63
CA LYS A 119 23.91 21.31 -2.44
C LYS A 119 24.77 20.20 -1.82
N LYS A 120 24.29 19.52 -0.79
CA LYS A 120 25.02 18.42 -0.13
C LYS A 120 25.23 17.21 -1.04
N LEU A 121 24.28 16.92 -1.91
CA LEU A 121 24.38 15.83 -2.90
C LEU A 121 25.15 16.26 -4.17
N GLY A 122 25.69 17.48 -4.21
CA GLY A 122 26.48 18.00 -5.33
C GLY A 122 25.67 18.39 -6.56
N VAL A 123 24.38 18.64 -6.38
CA VAL A 123 23.51 19.15 -7.44
C VAL A 123 23.89 20.61 -7.75
N GLY A 124 24.05 20.92 -9.03
CA GLY A 124 24.45 22.27 -9.48
C GLY A 124 25.97 22.48 -9.58
N ALA A 125 26.80 21.67 -8.96
CA ALA A 125 28.28 21.80 -9.06
C ALA A 125 28.83 21.32 -10.42
N ARG A 126 28.04 20.63 -11.25
CA ARG A 126 28.47 20.01 -12.52
C ARG A 126 27.84 20.60 -13.78
N GLY A 127 27.46 21.85 -13.78
CA GLY A 127 27.14 22.61 -15.01
C GLY A 127 25.84 22.22 -15.75
N GLY A 128 24.96 21.46 -15.15
CA GLY A 128 23.61 21.24 -15.66
C GLY A 128 22.65 22.24 -15.05
N GLY A 129 22.07 23.14 -15.87
CA GLY A 129 21.20 24.23 -15.43
C GLY A 129 19.85 23.79 -14.81
N VAL A 130 19.90 22.94 -13.78
CA VAL A 130 18.73 22.60 -12.98
C VAL A 130 18.57 23.70 -11.95
N THR A 131 17.59 24.58 -12.17
CA THR A 131 17.16 25.53 -11.15
C THR A 131 16.42 24.75 -10.04
N LEU A 132 16.85 24.94 -8.80
CA LEU A 132 16.23 24.33 -7.63
C LEU A 132 15.05 25.18 -7.12
N ASP A 133 14.49 26.04 -7.99
CA ASP A 133 13.41 26.94 -7.63
C ASP A 133 12.05 26.27 -7.84
N ASN A 134 11.22 26.37 -6.86
CA ASN A 134 9.81 25.97 -6.72
C ASN A 134 9.34 24.81 -7.64
N PRO A 135 9.47 23.57 -7.20
CA PRO A 135 9.18 22.38 -8.00
C PRO A 135 7.71 22.28 -8.43
N THR A 136 6.79 22.81 -7.66
CA THR A 136 5.35 22.73 -7.94
C THR A 136 4.98 23.59 -9.13
N ILE A 137 5.54 24.79 -9.23
CA ILE A 137 5.28 25.71 -10.36
C ILE A 137 5.96 25.21 -11.63
N GLU A 138 7.14 24.63 -11.53
CA GLU A 138 7.82 24.01 -12.67
C GLU A 138 7.10 22.75 -13.16
N ALA A 139 6.62 21.89 -12.25
CA ALA A 139 5.86 20.69 -12.60
C ALA A 139 4.53 21.03 -13.31
N GLU A 140 3.84 22.09 -12.88
CA GLU A 140 2.63 22.57 -13.53
C GLU A 140 2.90 23.11 -14.95
N LYS A 141 3.99 23.87 -15.12
CA LYS A 141 4.37 24.47 -16.41
C LYS A 141 4.87 23.45 -17.42
N LEU A 142 5.63 22.46 -16.98
CA LEU A 142 6.34 21.53 -17.86
C LEU A 142 5.60 20.19 -18.06
N LYS A 143 4.55 19.90 -17.28
CA LYS A 143 3.87 18.59 -17.23
C LYS A 143 4.85 17.41 -17.04
N VAL A 144 5.96 17.65 -16.39
CA VAL A 144 7.08 16.73 -16.20
C VAL A 144 7.29 16.50 -14.70
N TYR A 145 7.88 15.38 -14.35
CA TYR A 145 8.30 15.12 -12.96
C TYR A 145 9.25 16.20 -12.45
N PRO A 146 8.98 16.80 -11.28
CA PRO A 146 9.96 17.63 -10.64
C PRO A 146 11.26 16.83 -10.47
N PHE A 147 12.35 17.38 -10.98
CA PHE A 147 13.69 16.77 -10.83
C PHE A 147 13.92 15.38 -11.45
N ALA A 148 13.11 14.92 -12.43
CA ALA A 148 13.35 13.63 -13.12
C ALA A 148 14.78 13.52 -13.71
N GLN A 149 15.31 14.61 -14.28
CA GLN A 149 16.68 14.66 -14.78
C GLN A 149 17.72 14.54 -13.65
N LEU A 150 17.41 15.09 -12.49
CA LEU A 150 18.25 15.05 -11.32
C LEU A 150 18.33 13.64 -10.73
N ASN A 151 17.21 12.92 -10.67
CA ASN A 151 17.19 11.52 -10.25
C ASN A 151 18.11 10.67 -11.13
N ASN A 152 18.08 10.88 -12.45
CA ASN A 152 18.98 10.19 -13.39
C ASN A 152 20.47 10.57 -13.18
N GLN A 153 20.76 11.83 -12.85
CA GLN A 153 22.11 12.27 -12.57
C GLN A 153 22.65 11.70 -11.25
N LEU A 154 21.83 11.65 -10.21
CA LEU A 154 22.19 11.10 -8.91
C LEU A 154 22.27 9.57 -8.94
N GLY A 155 21.37 8.89 -9.67
CA GLY A 155 21.39 7.44 -9.85
C GLY A 155 22.58 6.93 -10.66
N ASN A 156 23.13 7.74 -11.57
CA ASN A 156 24.32 7.43 -12.37
C ASN A 156 25.63 7.93 -11.74
N SER A 157 25.56 8.85 -10.79
CA SER A 157 26.69 9.20 -9.96
C SER A 157 26.86 8.08 -8.93
N ARG A 158 28.00 7.40 -8.91
CA ARG A 158 28.46 6.80 -7.65
C ARG A 158 28.25 7.88 -6.60
N SER A 159 27.31 7.66 -5.69
CA SER A 159 27.00 8.58 -4.60
C SER A 159 28.34 9.00 -4.03
N GLY A 160 28.79 10.22 -4.41
CA GLY A 160 29.95 10.81 -3.78
C GLY A 160 29.59 10.72 -2.32
N SER A 161 30.39 10.05 -1.53
CA SER A 161 30.12 9.78 -0.14
C SER A 161 29.52 11.05 0.47
N VAL A 162 28.18 11.03 0.70
CA VAL A 162 27.59 11.99 1.59
C VAL A 162 28.47 11.83 2.81
N MET A 163 29.22 12.87 3.18
CA MET A 163 30.05 12.84 4.38
C MET A 163 29.08 12.94 5.56
N PHE A 164 28.29 11.87 5.72
CA PHE A 164 27.45 11.62 6.85
C PHE A 164 28.30 10.84 7.83
N ASP A 165 28.67 11.49 8.90
CA ASP A 165 29.42 10.88 9.98
C ASP A 165 28.42 10.31 10.97
N GLU A 166 28.24 9.00 10.96
CA GLU A 166 27.34 8.31 11.89
C GLU A 166 27.79 8.46 13.35
N ASP A 167 29.08 8.71 13.57
CA ASP A 167 29.66 8.90 14.89
C ASP A 167 29.48 10.35 15.41
N ASP A 168 29.11 11.33 14.55
CA ASP A 168 28.89 12.73 14.90
C ASP A 168 27.56 13.29 14.33
N GLU A 169 26.46 12.59 14.55
CA GLU A 169 25.13 13.01 14.08
C GLU A 169 24.72 14.38 14.65
N GLU A 170 25.00 14.64 15.93
CA GLU A 170 24.67 15.91 16.59
C GLU A 170 25.45 17.09 15.98
N GLY A 171 26.75 16.91 15.78
CA GLY A 171 27.60 17.94 15.15
C GLY A 171 27.22 18.17 13.69
N PHE A 172 26.83 17.13 12.98
CA PHE A 172 26.34 17.27 11.60
C PHE A 172 25.03 18.04 11.52
N LEU A 173 24.07 17.73 12.42
CA LEU A 173 22.79 18.46 12.54
C LEU A 173 23.03 19.93 12.89
N ALA A 174 23.92 20.23 13.84
CA ALA A 174 24.26 21.61 14.21
C ALA A 174 24.83 22.41 13.02
N ARG A 175 25.71 21.81 12.22
CA ARG A 175 26.21 22.41 10.98
C ARG A 175 25.11 22.68 9.96
N LEU A 176 24.18 21.73 9.78
CA LEU A 176 23.02 21.92 8.91
C LEU A 176 22.11 23.06 9.39
N GLU A 177 21.91 23.18 10.70
CA GLU A 177 21.10 24.25 11.29
C GLU A 177 21.74 25.62 11.04
N GLN A 178 23.05 25.74 11.22
CA GLN A 178 23.79 26.98 10.91
C GLN A 178 23.69 27.35 9.41
N GLU A 179 23.89 26.37 8.50
CA GLU A 179 23.75 26.59 7.06
C GLU A 179 22.34 26.99 6.68
N SER A 180 21.31 26.33 7.26
CA SER A 180 19.89 26.64 7.05
C SER A 180 19.57 28.06 7.47
N ASN A 181 19.95 28.44 8.68
CA ASN A 181 19.74 29.78 9.20
C ASN A 181 20.43 30.84 8.34
N THR A 182 21.65 30.56 7.86
CA THR A 182 22.39 31.50 7.00
C THR A 182 21.70 31.67 5.66
N MET A 183 21.20 30.58 5.04
CA MET A 183 20.50 30.62 3.76
C MET A 183 19.16 31.37 3.89
N ILE A 184 18.40 31.06 4.92
CA ILE A 184 17.08 31.69 5.16
C ILE A 184 17.24 33.19 5.36
N ARG A 185 18.18 33.63 6.20
CA ARG A 185 18.44 35.06 6.43
C ARG A 185 18.90 35.83 5.19
N ALA A 186 19.57 35.15 4.27
CA ALA A 186 20.02 35.77 3.02
C ALA A 186 18.86 35.98 2.03
N GLU A 187 17.80 35.17 2.10
CA GLU A 187 16.66 35.24 1.21
C GLU A 187 15.45 35.99 1.83
N ASP A 188 15.31 35.96 3.14
CA ASP A 188 14.20 36.55 3.87
C ASP A 188 14.68 37.06 5.25
N GLU A 189 14.97 38.37 5.33
CA GLU A 189 15.41 39.03 6.57
C GLU A 189 14.36 38.96 7.71
N MET A 190 13.08 38.69 7.36
CA MET A 190 11.95 38.66 8.29
C MET A 190 11.63 37.23 8.78
N ALA A 191 12.34 36.19 8.36
CA ALA A 191 12.02 34.78 8.67
C ALA A 191 12.43 34.37 10.09
N THR A 192 11.87 35.02 11.10
CA THR A 192 11.91 34.56 12.52
C THR A 192 10.66 33.75 12.88
N GLU A 193 9.89 33.30 11.90
CA GLU A 193 8.66 32.54 12.14
C GLU A 193 8.96 31.22 12.81
N GLU A 194 8.25 30.96 13.90
CA GLU A 194 8.19 29.66 14.56
C GLU A 194 7.09 28.81 13.91
N ILE A 195 7.40 27.58 13.58
CA ILE A 195 6.49 26.63 12.95
C ILE A 195 6.13 25.56 13.96
N GLU A 196 4.84 25.34 14.16
CA GLU A 196 4.36 24.26 15.02
C GLU A 196 4.55 22.90 14.30
N VAL A 197 5.33 22.03 14.89
CA VAL A 197 5.54 20.64 14.43
C VAL A 197 5.02 19.66 15.47
N ALA A 198 4.48 18.55 15.01
CA ALA A 198 4.12 17.46 15.90
C ALA A 198 5.39 16.67 16.23
N GLU A 199 5.78 16.62 17.51
CA GLU A 199 6.72 15.62 18.01
C GLU A 199 5.94 14.55 18.79
N PRO A 200 6.19 13.26 18.54
CA PRO A 200 5.63 12.22 19.39
C PRO A 200 6.28 12.31 20.76
N ASP A 201 5.47 12.48 21.80
CA ASP A 201 5.91 12.29 23.18
C ASP A 201 5.57 10.85 23.55
N PRO A 202 6.56 9.96 23.72
CA PRO A 202 6.32 8.56 24.03
C PRO A 202 5.65 8.34 25.40
N ASP A 203 5.68 9.35 26.28
CA ASP A 203 5.18 9.24 27.66
C ASP A 203 3.87 10.01 27.93
N ALA A 204 3.44 10.87 27.02
CA ALA A 204 2.20 11.62 27.15
C ALA A 204 1.25 11.23 26.02
N GLY A 205 0.15 10.59 26.30
CA GLY A 205 -0.91 10.26 25.35
C GLY A 205 -1.54 11.47 24.59
N ASP A 206 -0.86 12.62 24.61
CA ASP A 206 -1.21 13.85 23.91
C ASP A 206 0.05 14.43 23.23
N SER A 207 0.03 14.52 21.91
CA SER A 207 1.08 15.21 21.15
C SER A 207 1.01 16.72 21.40
N ARG A 208 1.99 17.24 22.11
CA ARG A 208 2.18 18.70 22.26
C ARG A 208 2.89 19.23 21.03
N GLY A 209 2.35 20.30 20.43
CA GLY A 209 3.03 21.01 19.34
C GLY A 209 4.35 21.61 19.86
N LEU A 210 5.48 21.27 19.21
CA LEU A 210 6.76 21.89 19.46
C LEU A 210 6.96 23.02 18.48
N LEU A 211 7.23 24.24 18.98
CA LEU A 211 7.57 25.38 18.13
C LEU A 211 9.06 25.28 17.71
N LEU A 212 9.31 25.11 16.43
CA LEU A 212 10.65 25.11 15.87
C LEU A 212 10.86 26.32 14.98
N THR A 213 12.06 26.91 15.07
CA THR A 213 12.45 27.90 14.05
C THR A 213 12.52 27.25 12.67
N LEU A 214 12.19 28.00 11.63
CA LEU A 214 12.24 27.49 10.24
C LEU A 214 13.59 26.85 9.91
N GLY A 215 14.70 27.46 10.34
CA GLY A 215 16.04 26.93 10.10
C GLY A 215 16.30 25.58 10.79
N LYS A 216 15.82 25.41 12.00
CA LYS A 216 15.93 24.16 12.73
C LYS A 216 15.09 23.05 12.13
N LEU A 217 13.87 23.38 11.68
CA LEU A 217 13.00 22.43 10.99
C LEU A 217 13.61 21.96 9.67
N VAL A 218 14.07 22.91 8.83
CA VAL A 218 14.74 22.61 7.56
C VAL A 218 15.97 21.75 7.77
N ALA A 219 16.79 22.03 8.80
CA ALA A 219 17.95 21.22 9.14
C ALA A 219 17.59 19.79 9.55
N LYS A 220 16.56 19.61 10.39
CA LYS A 220 16.08 18.28 10.81
C LYS A 220 15.57 17.46 9.62
N ILE A 221 14.85 18.08 8.69
CA ILE A 221 14.36 17.38 7.48
C ILE A 221 15.53 17.04 6.56
N ALA A 222 16.42 18.00 6.27
CA ALA A 222 17.59 17.76 5.44
C ALA A 222 18.49 16.66 6.01
N PHE A 223 18.68 16.64 7.33
CA PHE A 223 19.40 15.57 8.03
C PHE A 223 18.75 14.19 7.78
N ALA A 224 17.44 14.08 7.96
CA ALA A 224 16.72 12.82 7.74
C ALA A 224 16.83 12.34 6.28
N VAL A 225 16.71 13.25 5.31
CA VAL A 225 16.90 12.93 3.88
C VAL A 225 18.32 12.44 3.61
N LEU A 226 19.33 13.16 4.10
CA LEU A 226 20.74 12.79 3.88
C LEU A 226 21.10 11.47 4.57
N LYS A 227 20.53 11.20 5.74
CA LYS A 227 20.65 9.91 6.45
C LYS A 227 20.08 8.77 5.60
N ARG A 228 18.89 8.94 5.02
CA ARG A 228 18.32 7.94 4.09
C ARG A 228 19.18 7.72 2.85
N TYR A 229 19.84 8.77 2.33
CA TYR A 229 20.80 8.61 1.24
C TYR A 229 22.03 7.83 1.66
N ALA A 230 22.58 8.08 2.84
CA ALA A 230 23.72 7.33 3.39
C ALA A 230 23.37 5.85 3.62
N GLN A 231 22.18 5.58 4.11
CA GLN A 231 21.65 4.23 4.39
C GLN A 231 21.05 3.53 3.16
N GLU A 232 21.06 4.19 2.00
CA GLU A 232 20.46 3.67 0.75
C GLU A 232 18.95 3.32 0.89
N THR A 233 18.20 4.01 1.78
CA THR A 233 16.76 3.83 2.02
C THR A 233 15.90 4.94 1.39
N HIS A 234 16.43 5.66 0.40
CA HIS A 234 15.76 6.76 -0.27
C HIS A 234 14.90 6.30 -1.45
N HIS A 235 13.85 7.04 -1.73
CA HIS A 235 12.96 6.87 -2.91
C HIS A 235 13.27 7.95 -3.96
N ASP A 236 14.54 8.09 -4.35
CA ASP A 236 15.06 9.17 -5.18
C ASP A 236 14.95 10.57 -4.51
N PHE A 237 15.38 11.63 -5.21
CA PHE A 237 15.60 12.95 -4.62
C PHE A 237 14.30 13.59 -4.08
N TYR A 238 13.37 13.84 -4.99
CA TYR A 238 12.19 14.62 -4.64
C TYR A 238 11.18 13.84 -3.77
N PRO A 239 10.83 12.59 -4.08
CA PRO A 239 9.94 11.83 -3.22
C PRO A 239 10.44 11.69 -1.78
N THR A 240 11.75 11.43 -1.59
CA THR A 240 12.34 11.34 -0.24
C THR A 240 12.23 12.66 0.53
N ILE A 241 12.45 13.79 -0.13
CA ILE A 241 12.29 15.11 0.50
C ILE A 241 10.84 15.34 0.89
N VAL A 242 9.88 15.00 0.02
CA VAL A 242 8.46 15.14 0.32
C VAL A 242 8.06 14.24 1.50
N GLU A 243 8.48 12.98 1.50
CA GLU A 243 8.23 12.03 2.58
C GLU A 243 8.74 12.55 3.93
N GLU A 244 10.00 12.99 4.00
CA GLU A 244 10.58 13.48 5.25
C GLU A 244 9.98 14.82 5.68
N THR A 245 9.60 15.68 4.73
CA THR A 245 8.89 16.92 5.04
C THR A 245 7.52 16.65 5.67
N PHE A 246 6.74 15.73 5.08
CA PHE A 246 5.47 15.32 5.67
C PHE A 246 5.64 14.63 7.02
N ARG A 247 6.63 13.73 7.14
CA ARG A 247 6.93 13.01 8.38
C ARG A 247 7.23 13.97 9.54
N LYS A 248 7.92 15.08 9.27
CA LYS A 248 8.28 16.07 10.31
C LYS A 248 7.18 17.09 10.60
N ILE A 249 6.33 17.41 9.63
CA ILE A 249 5.35 18.48 9.82
C ILE A 249 3.96 17.94 10.16
N TYR A 250 3.54 16.79 9.59
CA TYR A 250 2.11 16.42 9.63
C TYR A 250 1.79 14.98 10.03
N ILE A 251 2.75 14.04 10.02
CA ILE A 251 2.38 12.63 9.90
C ILE A 251 1.91 11.95 11.16
N ASP A 252 2.28 12.44 12.33
CA ASP A 252 1.90 11.72 13.54
C ASP A 252 0.40 11.74 13.84
N ARG A 253 -0.40 12.53 13.08
CA ARG A 253 -1.80 12.74 13.39
C ARG A 253 -2.82 12.05 12.46
N VAL A 254 -2.52 11.73 11.22
CA VAL A 254 -3.56 11.24 10.28
C VAL A 254 -3.14 10.06 9.40
N GLY A 255 -1.95 10.08 8.81
CA GLY A 255 -1.59 9.08 7.80
C GLY A 255 -1.21 7.72 8.38
N LYS A 256 -0.32 7.70 9.38
CA LYS A 256 0.09 6.46 10.06
C LYS A 256 -1.05 5.83 10.83
N TRP A 257 -1.86 6.65 11.52
CA TRP A 257 -3.00 6.15 12.27
C TRP A 257 -3.98 5.42 11.34
N GLY A 258 -4.37 6.04 10.22
CA GLY A 258 -5.29 5.42 9.29
C GLY A 258 -4.78 4.14 8.64
N TRP A 259 -3.51 4.11 8.27
CA TRP A 259 -2.89 2.91 7.72
C TRP A 259 -2.79 1.78 8.76
N SER A 260 -2.43 2.13 10.00
CA SER A 260 -2.35 1.17 11.10
C SER A 260 -3.72 0.64 11.49
N GLU A 261 -4.75 1.49 11.56
CA GLU A 261 -6.12 1.09 11.85
C GLU A 261 -6.69 0.16 10.77
N MET A 262 -6.38 0.45 9.49
CA MET A 262 -6.76 -0.44 8.39
C MET A 262 -6.08 -1.81 8.51
N LYS A 263 -4.77 -1.87 8.81
CA LYS A 263 -4.05 -3.13 9.05
C LYS A 263 -4.63 -3.90 10.23
N GLU A 264 -4.94 -3.20 11.31
CA GLU A 264 -5.56 -3.78 12.50
C GLU A 264 -6.95 -4.35 12.18
N LYS A 265 -7.78 -3.62 11.44
CA LYS A 265 -9.11 -4.08 10.99
C LYS A 265 -9.00 -5.31 10.08
N ALA A 266 -8.03 -5.31 9.13
CA ALA A 266 -7.75 -6.44 8.27
C ALA A 266 -7.27 -7.70 9.04
N GLN A 267 -6.69 -7.52 10.21
CA GLN A 267 -6.34 -8.61 11.13
C GLN A 267 -7.52 -9.03 11.99
N LYS A 268 -8.16 -8.09 12.69
CA LYS A 268 -9.22 -8.34 13.66
C LYS A 268 -10.44 -9.05 13.06
N MET A 269 -10.74 -8.85 11.77
CA MET A 269 -11.85 -9.56 11.15
C MET A 269 -11.69 -11.08 11.16
N PHE A 270 -10.49 -11.59 11.39
CA PHE A 270 -10.18 -13.01 11.51
C PHE A 270 -9.83 -13.47 12.93
N ASP A 271 -10.06 -12.62 13.94
CA ASP A 271 -9.87 -12.98 15.35
C ASP A 271 -10.93 -14.01 15.80
N ASP A 272 -10.66 -14.68 16.92
CA ASP A 272 -11.57 -15.71 17.46
C ASP A 272 -12.92 -15.15 17.88
N ASN A 273 -13.98 -15.91 17.60
CA ASN A 273 -15.36 -15.60 17.95
C ASN A 273 -15.82 -16.26 19.26
N GLN A 274 -14.91 -16.88 20.02
CA GLN A 274 -15.28 -17.52 21.29
C GLN A 274 -15.88 -16.51 22.28
N GLY A 275 -17.07 -16.80 22.76
CA GLY A 275 -17.80 -15.92 23.70
C GLY A 275 -18.47 -14.71 23.07
N ARG A 276 -18.40 -14.56 21.76
CA ARG A 276 -19.06 -13.48 21.00
C ARG A 276 -20.38 -13.95 20.38
N SER A 277 -21.28 -13.02 20.10
CA SER A 277 -22.58 -13.32 19.48
C SER A 277 -23.14 -12.12 18.72
N GLY A 278 -24.07 -12.38 17.79
CA GLY A 278 -24.73 -11.33 17.01
C GLY A 278 -23.74 -10.46 16.25
N ASP A 279 -23.93 -9.15 16.33
CA ASP A 279 -23.13 -8.19 15.58
C ASP A 279 -21.67 -8.02 16.11
N ASP A 280 -21.37 -8.56 17.30
CA ASP A 280 -20.01 -8.56 17.85
C ASP A 280 -19.11 -9.66 17.26
N LEU A 281 -19.66 -10.57 16.47
CA LEU A 281 -18.87 -11.60 15.78
C LEU A 281 -17.92 -10.96 14.76
N HIS A 282 -16.69 -11.44 14.73
CA HIS A 282 -15.74 -11.09 13.67
C HIS A 282 -16.18 -11.69 12.34
N ALA A 283 -16.41 -10.84 11.36
CA ALA A 283 -17.07 -11.19 10.09
C ALA A 283 -16.28 -12.23 9.29
N GLY A 284 -14.96 -12.10 9.22
CA GLY A 284 -14.09 -13.02 8.50
C GLY A 284 -14.08 -14.41 9.14
N THR A 285 -13.97 -14.51 10.46
CA THR A 285 -13.99 -15.80 11.18
C THR A 285 -15.37 -16.47 11.08
N TYR A 286 -16.46 -15.70 11.16
CA TYR A 286 -17.80 -16.24 10.95
C TYR A 286 -17.95 -16.80 9.53
N PHE A 287 -17.56 -16.02 8.53
CA PHE A 287 -17.54 -16.45 7.13
C PHE A 287 -16.73 -17.75 6.94
N LEU A 288 -15.51 -17.81 7.50
CA LEU A 288 -14.66 -19.01 7.42
C LEU A 288 -15.31 -20.24 8.03
N SER A 289 -16.03 -20.09 9.13
CA SER A 289 -16.74 -21.19 9.78
C SER A 289 -17.83 -21.79 8.89
N LEU A 290 -18.58 -20.94 8.18
CA LEU A 290 -19.60 -21.38 7.24
C LEU A 290 -18.98 -21.93 5.95
N LEU A 291 -17.90 -21.32 5.48
CA LEU A 291 -17.16 -21.76 4.31
C LEU A 291 -16.60 -23.18 4.51
N GLU A 292 -16.02 -23.46 5.69
CA GLU A 292 -15.51 -24.80 5.99
C GLU A 292 -16.65 -25.84 6.05
N LYS A 293 -17.75 -25.52 6.70
CA LYS A 293 -18.94 -26.41 6.73
C LYS A 293 -19.47 -26.70 5.32
N HIS A 294 -19.57 -25.65 4.48
CA HIS A 294 -20.02 -25.81 3.10
C HIS A 294 -19.01 -26.63 2.28
N TYR A 295 -17.70 -26.33 2.40
CA TYR A 295 -16.65 -27.07 1.73
C TYR A 295 -16.68 -28.58 2.08
N GLN A 296 -16.75 -28.92 3.37
CA GLN A 296 -16.85 -30.30 3.84
C GLN A 296 -18.12 -30.98 3.33
N LYS A 297 -19.27 -30.32 3.36
CA LYS A 297 -20.54 -30.83 2.82
C LYS A 297 -20.40 -31.18 1.34
N ARG A 298 -19.78 -30.31 0.54
CA ARG A 298 -19.51 -30.54 -0.89
C ARG A 298 -18.57 -31.75 -1.09
N GLN A 299 -17.47 -31.79 -0.34
CA GLN A 299 -16.52 -32.91 -0.42
C GLN A 299 -17.15 -34.26 -0.06
N ASN A 300 -17.91 -34.33 1.01
CA ASN A 300 -18.61 -35.55 1.45
C ASN A 300 -19.66 -36.03 0.44
N ALA A 301 -20.25 -35.09 -0.31
CA ALA A 301 -21.19 -35.40 -1.40
C ALA A 301 -20.49 -35.75 -2.72
N GLY A 302 -19.15 -35.76 -2.78
CA GLY A 302 -18.38 -35.98 -4.03
C GLY A 302 -18.53 -34.85 -5.04
N LYS A 303 -19.03 -33.69 -4.63
CA LYS A 303 -19.24 -32.53 -5.49
C LYS A 303 -18.01 -31.64 -5.53
N LYS A 304 -17.72 -31.09 -6.71
CA LYS A 304 -16.64 -30.10 -6.89
C LYS A 304 -16.99 -28.80 -6.15
N PHE A 305 -15.99 -28.24 -5.48
CA PHE A 305 -16.05 -26.87 -4.98
C PHE A 305 -14.65 -26.26 -4.93
N ALA A 306 -14.42 -25.24 -5.73
CA ALA A 306 -13.17 -24.50 -5.80
C ALA A 306 -13.29 -23.16 -5.08
N ILE A 307 -12.27 -22.75 -4.36
CA ILE A 307 -12.22 -21.45 -3.67
C ILE A 307 -11.02 -20.67 -4.21
N GLU A 308 -11.29 -19.46 -4.69
CA GLU A 308 -10.31 -18.55 -5.26
C GLU A 308 -10.20 -17.30 -4.40
N LEU A 309 -8.99 -16.90 -4.00
CA LEU A 309 -8.74 -15.66 -3.26
C LEU A 309 -8.10 -14.65 -4.18
N VAL A 310 -8.68 -13.46 -4.26
CA VAL A 310 -8.13 -12.34 -5.03
C VAL A 310 -8.07 -11.12 -4.12
N GLY A 311 -6.92 -10.47 -4.01
CA GLY A 311 -6.76 -9.28 -3.16
C GLY A 311 -6.01 -8.17 -3.88
N HIS A 312 -6.60 -6.99 -3.92
CA HIS A 312 -5.98 -5.79 -4.44
C HIS A 312 -5.37 -4.96 -3.31
N SER A 313 -4.16 -4.47 -3.52
CA SER A 313 -3.49 -3.55 -2.60
C SER A 313 -3.51 -4.08 -1.14
N ALA A 314 -4.15 -3.38 -0.21
CA ALA A 314 -4.33 -3.81 1.18
C ALA A 314 -5.18 -5.09 1.33
N GLY A 315 -5.96 -5.48 0.32
CA GLY A 315 -6.61 -6.79 0.29
C GLY A 315 -5.64 -7.96 0.40
N SER A 316 -4.38 -7.77 0.00
CA SER A 316 -3.31 -8.74 0.22
C SER A 316 -2.99 -8.95 1.71
N ILE A 317 -3.14 -7.91 2.55
CA ILE A 317 -2.97 -7.98 4.01
C ILE A 317 -4.09 -8.84 4.61
N ALA A 318 -5.33 -8.59 4.19
CA ALA A 318 -6.47 -9.37 4.64
C ALA A 318 -6.34 -10.86 4.25
N ILE A 319 -5.90 -11.15 3.03
CA ILE A 319 -5.66 -12.53 2.59
C ILE A 319 -4.56 -13.20 3.43
N CYS A 320 -3.46 -12.51 3.73
CA CYS A 320 -2.42 -13.06 4.62
C CYS A 320 -3.01 -13.45 5.99
N ASN A 321 -3.87 -12.61 6.57
CA ASN A 321 -4.55 -12.90 7.83
C ASN A 321 -5.56 -14.06 7.70
N MET A 322 -6.34 -14.09 6.63
CA MET A 322 -7.25 -15.20 6.31
C MET A 322 -6.52 -16.54 6.19
N LEU A 323 -5.36 -16.56 5.51
CA LEU A 323 -4.55 -17.76 5.36
C LEU A 323 -3.98 -18.24 6.70
N ALA A 324 -3.59 -17.34 7.59
CA ALA A 324 -3.16 -17.68 8.95
C ALA A 324 -4.31 -18.27 9.75
N ALA A 325 -5.45 -17.62 9.82
CA ALA A 325 -6.65 -18.11 10.51
C ALA A 325 -7.10 -19.48 9.97
N THR A 326 -7.04 -19.65 8.64
CA THR A 326 -7.34 -20.94 8.00
C THR A 326 -6.36 -22.01 8.44
N SER A 327 -5.06 -21.72 8.47
CA SER A 327 -4.02 -22.68 8.87
C SER A 327 -4.19 -23.13 10.32
N GLU A 328 -4.65 -22.25 11.18
CA GLU A 328 -4.80 -22.48 12.62
C GLU A 328 -6.12 -23.18 12.97
N ASN A 329 -7.23 -22.66 12.46
CA ASN A 329 -8.56 -22.97 12.96
C ASN A 329 -9.47 -23.68 11.95
N PHE A 330 -9.20 -23.59 10.63
CA PHE A 330 -10.06 -24.13 9.56
C PHE A 330 -9.29 -25.08 8.65
N LYS A 331 -8.71 -26.14 9.22
CA LYS A 331 -7.71 -27.03 8.58
C LYS A 331 -8.23 -27.80 7.38
N GLN A 332 -9.55 -27.94 7.25
CA GLN A 332 -10.16 -28.67 6.13
C GLN A 332 -10.26 -27.78 4.87
N LEU A 333 -10.24 -26.47 5.03
CA LEU A 333 -10.29 -25.57 3.89
C LEU A 333 -9.03 -25.64 3.04
N LYS A 334 -9.24 -25.65 1.71
CA LYS A 334 -8.18 -25.60 0.71
C LYS A 334 -8.57 -24.61 -0.40
N TYR A 335 -7.70 -23.66 -0.66
CA TYR A 335 -7.87 -22.70 -1.74
C TYR A 335 -7.18 -23.19 -3.02
N ASN A 336 -7.78 -22.91 -4.17
CA ASN A 336 -7.21 -23.28 -5.45
C ASN A 336 -6.13 -22.26 -5.87
N ASN A 337 -6.51 -20.99 -5.89
CA ASN A 337 -5.61 -19.92 -6.26
C ASN A 337 -5.62 -18.80 -5.20
N VAL A 338 -4.46 -18.18 -5.01
CA VAL A 338 -4.29 -16.89 -4.32
C VAL A 338 -3.70 -15.94 -5.34
N VAL A 339 -4.40 -14.86 -5.63
CA VAL A 339 -4.01 -13.86 -6.62
C VAL A 339 -3.87 -12.50 -5.93
N PHE A 340 -2.71 -11.89 -6.05
CA PHE A 340 -2.45 -10.55 -5.56
C PHE A 340 -2.38 -9.56 -6.71
N LEU A 341 -3.05 -8.43 -6.56
CA LEU A 341 -3.08 -7.31 -7.51
C LEU A 341 -2.44 -6.09 -6.85
N ALA A 342 -1.29 -5.65 -7.36
CA ALA A 342 -0.51 -4.54 -6.79
C ALA A 342 -0.45 -4.58 -5.25
N PRO A 343 0.03 -5.69 -4.63
CA PRO A 343 -0.14 -5.93 -3.20
C PRO A 343 0.60 -4.92 -2.33
N ALA A 344 -0.09 -4.37 -1.34
CA ALA A 344 0.48 -3.46 -0.35
C ALA A 344 0.93 -4.15 0.95
N CYS A 345 0.80 -5.48 1.04
CA CYS A 345 1.32 -6.19 2.20
C CYS A 345 2.85 -6.15 2.25
N ARG A 346 3.39 -6.06 3.48
CA ARG A 346 4.84 -6.17 3.71
C ARG A 346 5.34 -7.58 3.36
N THR A 347 6.59 -7.65 2.94
CA THR A 347 7.26 -8.93 2.62
C THR A 347 7.37 -9.84 3.84
N ASP A 348 7.67 -9.29 5.02
CA ASP A 348 7.74 -10.03 6.28
C ASP A 348 6.39 -10.67 6.66
N LEU A 349 5.27 -9.94 6.47
CA LEU A 349 3.93 -10.49 6.70
C LEU A 349 3.64 -11.69 5.77
N PHE A 350 3.99 -11.56 4.49
CA PHE A 350 3.79 -12.67 3.54
C PHE A 350 4.71 -13.87 3.84
N ILE A 351 5.95 -13.63 4.27
CA ILE A 351 6.87 -14.68 4.73
C ILE A 351 6.32 -15.39 5.97
N ALA A 352 5.76 -14.63 6.91
CA ALA A 352 5.23 -15.19 8.15
C ALA A 352 3.92 -15.97 7.96
N LYS A 353 3.06 -15.58 7.01
CA LYS A 353 1.70 -16.13 6.86
C LYS A 353 1.46 -16.82 5.51
N GLY A 354 1.83 -16.17 4.41
CA GLY A 354 1.57 -16.64 3.05
C GLY A 354 2.41 -17.85 2.64
N ILE A 355 3.71 -17.79 2.86
CA ILE A 355 4.63 -18.89 2.51
C ILE A 355 4.34 -20.15 3.32
N PRO A 356 4.18 -20.11 4.66
CA PRO A 356 3.83 -21.30 5.44
C PRO A 356 2.49 -21.92 5.03
N ALA A 357 1.48 -21.11 4.75
CA ALA A 357 0.20 -21.58 4.23
C ALA A 357 0.37 -22.36 2.91
N LYS A 358 1.26 -21.88 2.00
CA LYS A 358 1.59 -22.61 0.77
C LYS A 358 2.29 -23.94 1.05
N GLN A 359 3.28 -23.95 1.93
CA GLN A 359 4.05 -25.14 2.31
C GLN A 359 3.17 -26.21 2.96
N ASN A 360 2.20 -25.77 3.77
CA ASN A 360 1.22 -26.65 4.43
C ASN A 360 0.04 -27.03 3.50
N GLY A 361 0.08 -26.66 2.23
CA GLY A 361 -0.95 -27.03 1.25
C GLY A 361 -2.32 -26.38 1.50
N VAL A 362 -2.37 -25.22 2.18
CA VAL A 362 -3.61 -24.46 2.38
C VAL A 362 -4.09 -23.88 1.04
N TYR A 363 -3.17 -23.52 0.16
CA TYR A 363 -3.52 -23.16 -1.22
C TYR A 363 -2.60 -23.80 -2.26
N LYS A 364 -3.11 -23.98 -3.49
CA LYS A 364 -2.40 -24.72 -4.54
C LYS A 364 -1.52 -23.82 -5.41
N LYS A 365 -2.02 -22.66 -5.86
CA LYS A 365 -1.30 -21.77 -6.78
C LYS A 365 -1.26 -20.36 -6.23
N PHE A 366 -0.21 -19.62 -6.60
CA PHE A 366 -0.05 -18.20 -6.30
C PHE A 366 0.26 -17.43 -7.58
N LYS A 367 -0.35 -16.27 -7.74
CA LYS A 367 -0.01 -15.30 -8.78
C LYS A 367 -0.01 -13.89 -8.22
N MET A 368 0.85 -13.06 -8.77
CA MET A 368 0.96 -11.65 -8.41
C MET A 368 1.05 -10.82 -9.68
N PHE A 369 0.23 -9.79 -9.74
CA PHE A 369 0.24 -8.77 -10.79
C PHE A 369 0.70 -7.47 -10.16
N THR A 370 1.68 -6.79 -10.77
CA THR A 370 2.16 -5.51 -10.28
C THR A 370 2.81 -4.69 -11.40
N MET A 371 3.21 -3.47 -11.11
CA MET A 371 3.83 -2.59 -12.08
C MET A 371 5.35 -2.78 -12.16
N LYS A 372 5.92 -2.42 -13.31
CA LYS A 372 7.36 -2.15 -13.43
C LYS A 372 7.71 -0.86 -12.69
N GLU A 373 8.95 -0.73 -12.23
CA GLU A 373 9.45 0.48 -11.57
C GLU A 373 9.14 1.78 -12.35
N GLU A 374 9.30 1.72 -13.68
CA GLU A 374 9.04 2.89 -14.54
C GLU A 374 7.58 3.37 -14.48
N ASN A 375 6.63 2.45 -14.32
CA ASN A 375 5.20 2.75 -14.20
C ASN A 375 4.88 3.20 -12.76
N GLU A 376 5.42 2.52 -11.74
CA GLU A 376 5.32 2.95 -10.33
C GLU A 376 5.79 4.40 -10.13
N LYS A 377 6.88 4.79 -10.79
CA LYS A 377 7.42 6.16 -10.74
C LYS A 377 6.65 7.19 -11.56
N LYS A 378 5.67 6.78 -12.37
CA LYS A 378 4.80 7.65 -13.16
C LYS A 378 3.36 7.67 -12.65
N ASP A 379 3.02 6.81 -11.72
CA ASP A 379 1.69 6.71 -11.11
C ASP A 379 1.59 7.62 -9.89
N TYR A 380 1.60 8.94 -10.14
CA TYR A 380 1.54 9.95 -9.08
C TYR A 380 0.25 9.82 -8.26
N CYS A 381 0.39 9.40 -7.01
CA CYS A 381 -0.75 9.27 -6.12
C CYS A 381 -1.27 10.61 -5.59
N VAL A 382 -0.42 11.64 -5.51
CA VAL A 382 -0.82 13.03 -5.20
C VAL A 382 -0.28 13.95 -6.29
N LYS A 383 -1.18 14.43 -7.15
CA LYS A 383 -0.82 15.26 -8.31
C LYS A 383 0.05 16.46 -7.91
N TYR A 384 1.16 16.64 -8.62
CA TYR A 384 2.16 17.71 -8.45
C TYR A 384 2.96 17.67 -7.13
N LEU A 385 2.61 16.81 -6.19
CA LEU A 385 3.29 16.71 -4.90
C LEU A 385 4.06 15.41 -4.74
N TYR A 386 3.37 14.27 -4.85
CA TYR A 386 4.02 12.97 -4.72
C TYR A 386 3.93 12.21 -6.05
N THR A 387 5.07 12.12 -6.73
CA THR A 387 5.16 11.71 -8.14
C THR A 387 5.27 10.20 -8.34
N TYR A 388 5.33 9.44 -7.26
CA TYR A 388 5.39 7.99 -7.29
C TYR A 388 4.05 7.38 -6.86
N SER A 389 3.92 6.08 -7.06
CA SER A 389 2.69 5.34 -6.74
C SER A 389 2.38 5.32 -5.25
N LEU A 390 1.16 4.89 -4.95
CA LEU A 390 0.70 4.65 -3.58
C LEU A 390 1.61 3.66 -2.84
N LEU A 391 2.15 2.64 -3.49
CA LEU A 391 3.01 1.67 -2.82
C LEU A 391 4.34 2.28 -2.34
N TYR A 392 4.90 3.21 -3.09
CA TYR A 392 6.06 3.99 -2.64
C TYR A 392 5.71 4.89 -1.45
N LEU A 393 4.54 5.52 -1.48
CA LEU A 393 4.07 6.34 -0.36
C LEU A 393 3.83 5.51 0.91
N VAL A 394 3.25 4.31 0.77
CA VAL A 394 3.10 3.35 1.88
C VAL A 394 4.48 2.98 2.43
N SER A 395 5.40 2.58 1.57
CA SER A 395 6.76 2.17 1.94
C SER A 395 7.55 3.28 2.64
N GLY A 396 7.45 4.52 2.12
CA GLY A 396 8.26 5.66 2.59
C GLY A 396 7.65 6.44 3.74
N LEU A 397 6.33 6.40 3.88
CA LEU A 397 5.62 7.31 4.76
C LEU A 397 4.68 6.66 5.76
N PHE A 398 3.87 5.67 5.36
CA PHE A 398 2.80 5.11 6.19
C PHE A 398 3.25 3.91 7.04
N GLU A 399 4.25 3.17 6.60
CA GLU A 399 4.87 2.15 7.43
C GLU A 399 5.81 2.78 8.47
N ASP A 400 6.02 2.07 9.59
CA ASP A 400 6.90 2.56 10.66
C ASP A 400 8.36 2.64 10.23
N GLU A 401 8.76 1.69 9.38
CA GLU A 401 10.09 1.62 8.79
C GLU A 401 10.13 2.41 7.47
N THR A 402 11.11 3.28 7.31
CA THR A 402 11.37 3.95 6.02
C THR A 402 11.89 2.96 4.99
N ASP A 403 11.40 3.07 3.74
CA ASP A 403 11.68 2.09 2.69
C ASP A 403 11.28 0.66 3.10
N ALA A 404 10.09 0.55 3.76
CA ALA A 404 9.51 -0.73 4.14
C ALA A 404 9.36 -1.64 2.90
N LYS A 405 9.66 -2.91 3.09
CA LYS A 405 9.65 -3.87 1.98
C LYS A 405 8.23 -4.31 1.68
N ILE A 406 7.71 -3.91 0.51
CA ILE A 406 6.32 -4.12 0.06
C ILE A 406 6.29 -5.12 -1.10
N MET A 407 5.41 -6.10 -1.02
CA MET A 407 5.28 -7.16 -2.04
C MET A 407 5.03 -6.62 -3.46
N GLY A 408 4.31 -5.53 -3.61
CA GLY A 408 4.00 -4.93 -4.90
C GLY A 408 5.13 -4.13 -5.52
N LEU A 409 6.15 -3.73 -4.77
CA LEU A 409 7.29 -2.97 -5.30
C LEU A 409 8.34 -3.90 -5.90
N HIS A 410 8.15 -4.27 -7.15
CA HIS A 410 9.04 -5.18 -7.89
C HIS A 410 10.51 -4.73 -7.88
N GLU A 411 10.77 -3.41 -7.83
CA GLU A 411 12.10 -2.85 -7.76
C GLU A 411 12.92 -3.39 -6.58
N GLN A 412 12.28 -3.63 -5.44
CA GLN A 412 12.93 -4.14 -4.24
C GLN A 412 13.43 -5.59 -4.39
N PHE A 413 12.91 -6.33 -5.38
CA PHE A 413 13.35 -7.72 -5.67
C PHE A 413 14.45 -7.81 -6.72
N LYS A 414 14.79 -6.72 -7.37
CA LYS A 414 15.92 -6.69 -8.31
C LYS A 414 17.23 -6.76 -7.53
N ALA A 415 18.26 -7.33 -8.16
CA ALA A 415 19.60 -7.43 -7.61
C ALA A 415 20.29 -6.04 -7.58
N LYS A 416 19.69 -5.08 -6.87
CA LYS A 416 20.31 -3.79 -6.57
C LYS A 416 21.14 -3.92 -5.30
N LYS A 417 22.29 -3.26 -5.27
CA LYS A 417 23.23 -3.28 -4.14
C LYS A 417 22.54 -3.03 -2.80
N ARG A 418 21.63 -2.04 -2.75
CA ARG A 418 20.89 -1.66 -1.53
C ARG A 418 19.95 -2.76 -0.98
N TYR A 419 19.55 -3.71 -1.82
CA TYR A 419 18.61 -4.78 -1.46
C TYR A 419 19.26 -6.16 -1.37
N GLU A 420 20.51 -6.31 -1.81
CA GLU A 420 21.18 -7.62 -1.90
C GLU A 420 21.41 -8.33 -0.55
N ASN A 421 21.44 -7.57 0.53
CA ASN A 421 21.69 -8.10 1.87
C ASN A 421 20.41 -8.51 2.63
N PHE A 422 19.23 -8.19 2.11
CA PHE A 422 17.98 -8.55 2.77
C PHE A 422 17.58 -9.99 2.45
N ALA A 423 17.72 -10.89 3.44
CA ALA A 423 17.38 -12.30 3.30
C ALA A 423 15.89 -12.52 2.96
N GLU A 424 15.01 -11.67 3.48
CA GLU A 424 13.57 -11.72 3.19
C GLU A 424 13.29 -11.47 1.71
N LEU A 425 13.95 -10.48 1.07
CA LEU A 425 13.76 -10.19 -0.34
C LEU A 425 14.27 -11.33 -1.24
N LYS A 426 15.35 -12.01 -0.85
CA LYS A 426 15.80 -13.24 -1.53
C LYS A 426 14.76 -14.36 -1.42
N THR A 427 14.16 -14.51 -0.25
CA THR A 427 13.09 -15.49 -0.01
C THR A 427 11.88 -15.20 -0.90
N ILE A 428 11.42 -13.95 -0.92
CA ILE A 428 10.29 -13.54 -1.77
C ILE A 428 10.63 -13.70 -3.25
N ASN A 429 11.79 -13.23 -3.69
CA ASN A 429 12.22 -13.37 -5.09
C ASN A 429 12.22 -14.84 -5.53
N SER A 430 12.77 -15.74 -4.71
CA SER A 430 12.75 -17.16 -4.98
C SER A 430 11.33 -17.74 -5.02
N PHE A 431 10.42 -17.21 -4.20
CA PHE A 431 9.03 -17.66 -4.16
C PHE A 431 8.23 -17.20 -5.40
N ILE A 432 8.39 -15.93 -5.83
CA ILE A 432 7.65 -15.37 -6.96
C ILE A 432 8.24 -15.73 -8.34
N MET A 433 9.52 -16.10 -8.41
CA MET A 433 10.11 -16.65 -9.63
C MET A 433 9.37 -17.95 -10.02
N SER A 434 9.35 -18.29 -11.29
CA SER A 434 8.65 -19.46 -11.82
C SER A 434 7.18 -19.22 -12.20
N ASN A 435 6.93 -18.23 -13.08
CA ASN A 435 5.62 -17.96 -13.68
C ASN A 435 4.53 -17.54 -12.68
N LYS A 436 4.92 -16.89 -11.59
CA LYS A 436 3.99 -16.38 -10.57
C LYS A 436 3.85 -14.85 -10.58
N LEU A 437 4.73 -14.15 -11.28
CA LEU A 437 4.75 -12.69 -11.36
C LEU A 437 4.39 -12.24 -12.77
N ALA A 438 3.34 -11.44 -12.89
CA ALA A 438 2.97 -10.68 -14.08
C ALA A 438 3.31 -9.20 -13.85
N LEU A 439 4.17 -8.65 -14.69
CA LEU A 439 4.50 -7.23 -14.68
C LEU A 439 3.65 -6.52 -15.73
N SER A 440 3.11 -5.37 -15.36
CA SER A 440 2.36 -4.53 -16.28
C SER A 440 3.21 -4.19 -17.52
N ASP A 441 2.57 -4.24 -18.68
CA ASP A 441 3.17 -3.95 -19.97
C ASP A 441 4.31 -4.91 -20.37
N ASP A 442 4.27 -6.15 -19.90
CA ASP A 442 5.17 -7.19 -20.39
C ASP A 442 4.60 -7.86 -21.64
N ILE A 443 4.80 -7.20 -22.79
CA ILE A 443 4.37 -7.69 -24.10
C ILE A 443 5.07 -8.98 -24.53
N THR A 444 6.11 -9.41 -23.83
CA THR A 444 6.83 -10.66 -24.13
C THR A 444 6.14 -11.88 -23.52
N ASN A 445 5.21 -11.68 -22.58
CA ASN A 445 4.50 -12.77 -21.95
C ASN A 445 3.37 -13.28 -22.84
N THR A 446 3.48 -14.51 -23.29
CA THR A 446 2.47 -15.18 -24.14
C THR A 446 1.42 -15.95 -23.35
N ASP A 447 1.57 -16.04 -22.01
CA ASP A 447 0.59 -16.71 -21.15
C ASP A 447 -0.59 -15.76 -20.85
N ASN A 448 -1.74 -16.06 -21.43
CA ASN A 448 -2.99 -15.29 -21.26
C ASN A 448 -3.45 -15.19 -19.80
N SER A 449 -2.90 -15.99 -18.90
CA SER A 449 -3.19 -15.95 -17.47
C SER A 449 -2.19 -15.10 -16.65
N MET A 450 -1.23 -14.46 -17.32
CA MET A 450 -0.12 -13.72 -16.71
C MET A 450 0.12 -12.37 -17.40
N TRP A 451 -0.93 -11.75 -17.93
CA TRP A 451 -0.82 -10.48 -18.62
C TRP A 451 -1.68 -9.39 -18.00
N THR A 452 -1.15 -8.20 -17.91
CA THR A 452 -1.83 -6.98 -17.46
C THR A 452 -1.24 -5.77 -18.17
N ASP A 453 -2.09 -4.83 -18.55
CA ASP A 453 -1.71 -3.50 -19.05
C ASP A 453 -2.10 -2.37 -18.10
N SER A 454 -2.30 -2.68 -16.83
CA SER A 454 -2.58 -1.68 -15.80
C SER A 454 -1.36 -0.77 -15.58
N PHE A 455 -1.53 0.54 -15.74
CA PHE A 455 -0.47 1.53 -15.58
C PHE A 455 -0.55 2.31 -14.28
N ARG A 456 -1.61 2.11 -13.50
CA ARG A 456 -1.83 2.77 -12.21
C ARG A 456 -2.18 1.75 -11.15
N HIS A 457 -1.84 2.06 -9.93
CA HIS A 457 -2.15 1.23 -8.78
C HIS A 457 -3.64 0.88 -8.68
N GLY A 458 -4.51 1.84 -8.92
CA GLY A 458 -5.96 1.66 -8.84
C GLY A 458 -6.61 0.94 -10.04
N ASP A 459 -5.86 0.61 -11.10
CA ASP A 459 -6.45 0.02 -12.31
C ASP A 459 -6.59 -1.50 -12.23
N PHE A 460 -5.84 -2.19 -11.38
CA PHE A 460 -5.67 -3.64 -11.43
C PHE A 460 -6.95 -4.45 -11.22
N ASP A 461 -7.91 -3.96 -10.47
CA ASP A 461 -9.15 -4.67 -10.15
C ASP A 461 -10.32 -4.32 -11.08
N ASN A 462 -10.14 -3.37 -12.00
CA ASN A 462 -11.14 -2.99 -13.00
C ASN A 462 -10.60 -3.03 -14.45
N ASN A 463 -9.31 -3.32 -14.62
CA ASN A 463 -8.69 -3.42 -15.94
C ASN A 463 -9.11 -4.70 -16.68
N PRO A 464 -9.68 -4.61 -17.90
CA PRO A 464 -10.18 -5.77 -18.62
C PRO A 464 -9.14 -6.86 -18.90
N ALA A 465 -7.88 -6.48 -19.14
CA ALA A 465 -6.80 -7.43 -19.41
C ALA A 465 -6.42 -8.20 -18.14
N THR A 466 -6.34 -7.50 -17.02
CA THR A 466 -6.08 -8.11 -15.72
C THR A 466 -7.20 -9.05 -15.30
N LEU A 467 -8.47 -8.62 -15.44
CA LEU A 467 -9.65 -9.44 -15.13
C LEU A 467 -9.69 -10.70 -16.01
N LYS A 468 -9.37 -10.58 -17.32
CA LYS A 468 -9.27 -11.73 -18.23
C LYS A 468 -8.16 -12.69 -17.81
N SER A 469 -7.03 -12.20 -17.34
CA SER A 469 -5.94 -13.03 -16.83
C SER A 469 -6.34 -13.78 -15.55
N ILE A 470 -7.12 -13.14 -14.66
CA ILE A 470 -7.68 -13.81 -13.50
C ILE A 470 -8.66 -14.90 -13.91
N LEU A 471 -9.59 -14.60 -14.83
CA LEU A 471 -10.54 -15.59 -15.38
C LEU A 471 -9.81 -16.79 -15.98
N SER A 472 -8.77 -16.57 -16.76
CA SER A 472 -7.92 -17.63 -17.33
C SER A 472 -7.19 -18.41 -16.22
N THR A 473 -6.72 -17.75 -15.17
CA THR A 473 -6.08 -18.39 -14.00
C THR A 473 -7.00 -19.36 -13.29
N ILE A 474 -8.26 -18.99 -13.13
CA ILE A 474 -9.27 -19.80 -12.44
C ILE A 474 -10.05 -20.72 -13.39
N ASN A 475 -9.66 -20.79 -14.66
CA ASN A 475 -10.23 -21.65 -15.71
C ASN A 475 -11.75 -21.42 -15.93
N ILE A 476 -12.16 -20.16 -16.07
CA ILE A 476 -13.53 -19.76 -16.43
C ILE A 476 -13.62 -19.32 -17.90
N VAL A 477 -12.58 -19.48 -18.69
CA VAL A 477 -12.55 -19.10 -20.13
C VAL A 477 -12.89 -20.30 -20.98
#